data_2f13dc8435de4c1ce194bad86c505903
#
_entry.id   2f13dc8435de4c1ce194bad86c505903
#
_cell.length_a   1.000
_cell.length_b   1.000
_cell.length_c   1.000
_cell.angle_alpha   90.00
_cell.angle_beta   90.00
_cell.angle_gamma   90.00
#
_symmetry.space_group_name_H-M   'P 1'
#
loop_
_entity.id
_entity.type
_entity.pdbx_description
1 polymer ?
#
loop_
_entity_poly.entity_id
_entity_poly.type
_entity_poly.pdbx_seq_one_letter_code
_entity_poly.pdbx_strand_id
1 'polypeptide(L)'
;MNTYKKIIFASLLTFLLVGCSKDNFDPQLTGYISEERLEELKQNPEQKAKLIDIELNGIYNSNANSTDAINFGIKSIDLRLDHMGLDLVMPSYHWLGYDYNFTAGLSSDYYSNSYVWSFLYSQISSINTILKKYFPNGVNTSTDQKEFQKYAELKSLRAIYYFYLVNIYQATYKGNENNPGVPLLLVPTTEKFARSTVEEVYQQILSDFSVVDDARFQITTSKHDVDKVVALAYLSKAYAQREEWSRVKQYAKMIVDNGSITLTSAAEVASKDWDISSSSWLWGYDITNLTSGTWQSFYSYIDNTLPVGFAQYTPKAMFSLLYEKIGNNDIRKKLYINQALFPDIAAEYEMDDYSSLKYVTKKDATGDYCFIRKEDPYLLYVEALVELGELTEAKAKLTDLVKNYRNDTAYDISSLNQAQLREEVRTQRRIELWAEGSSFFDFKRWRMGADRTVTNSNHSNKINVPANDPRWIYQIPDDEMQNNTKMVQNNR
;
A
#
# COMPACT_ATOMS: atom_id res chain seq x y z
N MET A 1 -60.88 -32.54 -56.43
CA MET A 1 -59.50 -32.37 -55.93
C MET A 1 -59.17 -30.86 -55.66
N ASN A 2 -60.12 -30.06 -55.22
CA ASN A 2 -59.88 -28.62 -55.06
C ASN A 2 -60.41 -28.01 -53.72
N THR A 3 -61.05 -28.81 -52.88
CA THR A 3 -61.63 -28.30 -51.62
C THR A 3 -60.65 -28.47 -50.44
N TYR A 4 -59.87 -29.51 -50.43
CA TYR A 4 -58.89 -29.77 -49.35
C TYR A 4 -57.65 -28.85 -49.39
N LYS A 5 -57.25 -28.36 -50.58
CA LYS A 5 -56.11 -27.39 -50.71
C LYS A 5 -56.45 -26.00 -50.17
N LYS A 6 -57.72 -25.60 -50.18
CA LYS A 6 -58.14 -24.28 -49.66
C LYS A 6 -58.26 -24.25 -48.16
N ILE A 7 -58.56 -25.41 -47.51
CA ILE A 7 -58.65 -25.49 -46.03
C ILE A 7 -57.24 -25.49 -45.40
N ILE A 8 -56.28 -26.17 -46.04
CA ILE A 8 -54.87 -26.18 -45.57
C ILE A 8 -54.22 -24.80 -45.67
N PHE A 9 -54.58 -24.03 -46.71
CA PHE A 9 -54.01 -22.68 -46.90
C PHE A 9 -54.66 -21.65 -45.93
N ALA A 10 -55.91 -21.82 -45.53
CA ALA A 10 -56.56 -20.97 -44.53
C ALA A 10 -56.11 -21.27 -43.09
N SER A 11 -55.77 -22.54 -42.79
CA SER A 11 -55.25 -22.91 -41.46
C SER A 11 -53.76 -22.51 -41.30
N LEU A 12 -53.00 -22.42 -42.40
CA LEU A 12 -51.61 -21.97 -42.34
C LEU A 12 -51.48 -20.44 -42.16
N LEU A 13 -52.48 -19.69 -42.65
CA LEU A 13 -52.50 -18.22 -42.53
C LEU A 13 -52.97 -17.71 -41.18
N THR A 14 -53.73 -18.54 -40.45
CA THR A 14 -54.17 -18.20 -39.07
C THR A 14 -53.10 -18.49 -38.04
N PHE A 15 -52.06 -19.29 -38.32
CA PHE A 15 -50.94 -19.55 -37.42
C PHE A 15 -49.84 -18.47 -37.51
N LEU A 16 -49.90 -17.56 -38.48
CA LEU A 16 -48.90 -16.47 -38.66
C LEU A 16 -49.29 -15.14 -37.98
N LEU A 17 -50.42 -15.10 -37.26
CA LEU A 17 -50.85 -13.89 -36.56
C LEU A 17 -50.88 -13.99 -35.04
N VAL A 18 -50.34 -15.09 -34.49
CA VAL A 18 -50.21 -15.20 -33.04
C VAL A 18 -48.75 -14.92 -32.66
N GLY A 19 -48.51 -13.69 -32.24
CA GLY A 19 -47.42 -13.41 -31.35
C GLY A 19 -46.16 -12.76 -31.90
N CYS A 20 -46.23 -11.52 -32.11
CA CYS A 20 -45.15 -10.63 -31.65
C CYS A 20 -45.78 -9.67 -30.64
N SER A 21 -46.01 -10.13 -29.42
CA SER A 21 -46.13 -9.19 -28.32
C SER A 21 -44.74 -8.67 -28.02
N LYS A 22 -44.62 -7.39 -27.86
CA LYS A 22 -43.36 -6.69 -27.50
C LYS A 22 -42.67 -7.34 -26.28
N ASP A 23 -43.48 -7.99 -25.42
CA ASP A 23 -43.03 -8.61 -24.17
C ASP A 23 -42.19 -9.90 -24.36
N ASN A 24 -42.26 -10.54 -25.58
CA ASN A 24 -41.43 -11.72 -25.86
C ASN A 24 -40.05 -11.39 -26.45
N PHE A 25 -39.78 -10.11 -26.71
CA PHE A 25 -38.50 -9.62 -27.23
C PHE A 25 -37.77 -8.69 -26.26
N ASP A 26 -38.26 -8.55 -25.04
CA ASP A 26 -37.50 -7.90 -24.00
C ASP A 26 -36.56 -8.98 -23.41
N PRO A 27 -35.27 -9.03 -23.82
CA PRO A 27 -34.34 -9.95 -23.20
C PRO A 27 -34.27 -9.57 -21.74
N GLN A 28 -34.88 -10.40 -20.88
CA GLN A 28 -34.61 -10.33 -19.45
C GLN A 28 -33.11 -10.53 -19.32
N LEU A 29 -32.38 -9.45 -19.27
CA LEU A 29 -30.93 -9.44 -18.96
C LEU A 29 -30.79 -9.92 -17.51
N THR A 30 -30.89 -11.24 -17.34
CA THR A 30 -30.62 -11.90 -16.08
C THR A 30 -29.17 -11.64 -15.73
N GLY A 31 -28.95 -10.71 -14.81
CA GLY A 31 -27.60 -10.30 -14.36
C GLY A 31 -27.38 -8.79 -14.31
N TYR A 32 -28.30 -7.96 -14.86
CA TYR A 32 -28.21 -6.52 -14.75
C TYR A 32 -29.31 -5.99 -13.80
N ILE A 33 -28.90 -5.10 -12.89
CA ILE A 33 -29.85 -4.34 -12.06
C ILE A 33 -30.33 -3.17 -12.92
N SER A 34 -31.64 -2.99 -13.13
CA SER A 34 -32.20 -1.82 -13.80
C SER A 34 -31.90 -0.55 -13.00
N GLU A 35 -31.84 0.62 -13.67
CA GLU A 35 -31.64 1.90 -12.98
C GLU A 35 -32.71 2.14 -11.91
N GLU A 36 -33.98 1.83 -12.21
CA GLU A 36 -35.09 1.95 -11.27
C GLU A 36 -34.87 1.07 -10.03
N ARG A 37 -34.50 -0.18 -10.21
CA ARG A 37 -34.19 -1.11 -9.11
C ARG A 37 -32.96 -0.65 -8.32
N LEU A 38 -31.96 -0.10 -8.98
CA LEU A 38 -30.78 0.46 -8.32
C LEU A 38 -31.16 1.63 -7.41
N GLU A 39 -32.01 2.56 -7.90
CA GLU A 39 -32.48 3.69 -7.09
C GLU A 39 -33.35 3.24 -5.90
N GLU A 40 -34.17 2.19 -6.08
CA GLU A 40 -34.91 1.58 -4.97
C GLU A 40 -33.98 1.01 -3.90
N LEU A 41 -32.96 0.23 -4.31
CA LEU A 41 -31.97 -0.36 -3.39
C LEU A 41 -31.17 0.68 -2.62
N LYS A 42 -30.88 1.83 -3.24
CA LYS A 42 -30.17 2.95 -2.57
C LYS A 42 -30.97 3.61 -1.44
N GLN A 43 -32.29 3.41 -1.38
CA GLN A 43 -33.11 3.95 -0.28
C GLN A 43 -32.94 3.16 1.03
N ASN A 44 -32.44 1.92 0.96
CA ASN A 44 -32.16 1.11 2.13
C ASN A 44 -30.66 1.17 2.48
N PRO A 45 -30.27 1.65 3.67
CA PRO A 45 -28.86 1.79 4.06
C PRO A 45 -28.03 0.50 3.93
N GLU A 46 -28.63 -0.64 4.31
CA GLU A 46 -27.94 -1.93 4.22
C GLU A 46 -27.72 -2.39 2.78
N GLN A 47 -28.72 -2.21 1.92
CA GLN A 47 -28.61 -2.58 0.51
C GLN A 47 -27.63 -1.64 -0.21
N LYS A 48 -27.68 -0.35 0.10
CA LYS A 48 -26.75 0.64 -0.42
C LYS A 48 -25.30 0.32 -0.03
N ALA A 49 -25.05 -0.04 1.24
CA ALA A 49 -23.73 -0.46 1.67
C ALA A 49 -23.21 -1.69 0.90
N LYS A 50 -24.06 -2.72 0.68
CA LYS A 50 -23.71 -3.91 -0.13
C LYS A 50 -23.40 -3.56 -1.59
N LEU A 51 -24.12 -2.63 -2.19
CA LEU A 51 -23.82 -2.16 -3.56
C LEU A 51 -22.46 -1.48 -3.63
N ILE A 52 -22.13 -0.67 -2.61
CA ILE A 52 -20.82 -0.03 -2.51
C ILE A 52 -19.71 -1.08 -2.31
N ASP A 53 -19.94 -2.11 -1.50
CA ASP A 53 -18.98 -3.21 -1.30
C ASP A 53 -18.63 -3.92 -2.61
N ILE A 54 -19.59 -4.14 -3.48
CA ILE A 54 -19.34 -4.76 -4.79
C ILE A 54 -18.37 -3.91 -5.62
N GLU A 55 -18.54 -2.59 -5.63
CA GLU A 55 -17.67 -1.67 -6.37
C GLU A 55 -16.30 -1.51 -5.69
N LEU A 56 -16.26 -1.46 -4.34
CA LEU A 56 -15.03 -1.44 -3.55
C LEU A 56 -14.18 -2.70 -3.76
N ASN A 57 -14.80 -3.87 -3.90
CA ASN A 57 -14.07 -5.11 -4.20
C ASN A 57 -13.25 -4.99 -5.50
N GLY A 58 -13.71 -4.23 -6.49
CA GLY A 58 -12.93 -3.93 -7.69
C GLY A 58 -11.66 -3.15 -7.38
N ILE A 59 -11.73 -2.19 -6.46
CA ILE A 59 -10.59 -1.39 -6.01
C ILE A 59 -9.61 -2.26 -5.20
N TYR A 60 -10.12 -3.04 -4.24
CA TYR A 60 -9.29 -3.94 -3.42
C TYR A 60 -8.60 -5.02 -4.24
N ASN A 61 -9.32 -5.62 -5.18
CA ASN A 61 -8.73 -6.59 -6.11
C ASN A 61 -7.60 -5.95 -6.93
N SER A 62 -7.78 -4.72 -7.42
CA SER A 62 -6.73 -4.01 -8.15
C SER A 62 -5.47 -3.74 -7.32
N ASN A 63 -5.61 -3.59 -6.00
CA ASN A 63 -4.48 -3.38 -5.09
C ASN A 63 -3.56 -4.62 -4.96
N ALA A 64 -4.02 -5.79 -5.34
CA ALA A 64 -3.28 -7.05 -5.23
C ALA A 64 -3.14 -7.80 -6.56
N ASN A 65 -3.98 -7.51 -7.56
CA ASN A 65 -3.94 -8.20 -8.84
C ASN A 65 -2.76 -7.78 -9.69
N SER A 66 -2.16 -8.78 -10.33
CA SER A 66 -1.12 -8.59 -11.31
C SER A 66 -1.68 -8.21 -12.68
N THR A 67 -1.05 -7.25 -13.33
CA THR A 67 -1.28 -6.92 -14.74
C THR A 67 -0.14 -7.39 -15.65
N ASP A 68 1.06 -7.52 -15.07
CA ASP A 68 2.25 -8.06 -15.75
C ASP A 68 3.33 -8.44 -14.72
N ALA A 69 4.51 -8.82 -15.22
CA ALA A 69 5.59 -9.34 -14.39
C ALA A 69 6.05 -8.42 -13.25
N ILE A 70 5.94 -7.10 -13.40
CA ILE A 70 6.45 -6.11 -12.44
C ILE A 70 5.36 -5.20 -11.85
N ASN A 71 4.09 -5.41 -12.20
CA ASN A 71 2.95 -4.61 -11.79
C ASN A 71 1.88 -5.50 -11.16
N PHE A 72 1.86 -5.55 -9.83
CA PHE A 72 0.95 -6.35 -9.00
C PHE A 72 0.35 -5.50 -7.86
N GLY A 73 -0.23 -4.37 -8.23
CA GLY A 73 -0.92 -3.47 -7.31
C GLY A 73 0.03 -2.68 -6.41
N ILE A 74 -0.44 -2.32 -5.22
CA ILE A 74 0.30 -1.49 -4.26
C ILE A 74 1.63 -2.13 -3.86
N LYS A 75 1.69 -3.45 -3.66
CA LYS A 75 2.94 -4.11 -3.26
C LYS A 75 4.04 -4.00 -4.31
N SER A 76 3.68 -3.85 -5.59
CA SER A 76 4.68 -3.58 -6.62
C SER A 76 5.25 -2.16 -6.52
N ILE A 77 4.42 -1.20 -6.10
CA ILE A 77 4.86 0.18 -5.83
C ILE A 77 5.77 0.20 -4.59
N ASP A 78 5.34 -0.40 -3.49
CA ASP A 78 6.13 -0.50 -2.25
C ASP A 78 7.50 -1.10 -2.51
N LEU A 79 7.55 -2.20 -3.24
CA LEU A 79 8.80 -2.91 -3.53
C LEU A 79 9.77 -2.07 -4.39
N ARG A 80 9.25 -1.32 -5.39
CA ARG A 80 10.06 -0.36 -6.18
C ARG A 80 10.66 0.70 -5.29
N LEU A 81 9.84 1.28 -4.41
CA LEU A 81 10.26 2.34 -3.50
C LEU A 81 11.28 1.84 -2.47
N ASP A 82 11.14 0.61 -1.97
CA ASP A 82 12.13 0.01 -1.08
C ASP A 82 13.47 -0.26 -1.78
N HIS A 83 13.47 -0.59 -3.08
CA HIS A 83 14.70 -0.68 -3.88
C HIS A 83 15.42 0.67 -4.02
N MET A 84 14.72 1.78 -3.97
CA MET A 84 15.30 3.13 -3.98
C MET A 84 15.88 3.55 -2.63
N GLY A 85 15.81 2.71 -1.59
CA GLY A 85 16.41 2.98 -0.29
C GLY A 85 17.87 2.49 -0.15
N LEU A 86 18.28 2.39 1.10
CA LEU A 86 19.57 1.84 1.51
C LEU A 86 19.42 0.41 2.07
N ASP A 87 18.23 0.03 2.52
CA ASP A 87 18.06 -1.15 3.37
C ASP A 87 17.86 -2.44 2.59
N LEU A 88 17.23 -2.35 1.39
CA LEU A 88 17.04 -3.49 0.51
C LEU A 88 18.17 -3.55 -0.52
N VAL A 89 18.90 -4.65 -0.50
CA VAL A 89 20.04 -4.91 -1.39
C VAL A 89 19.64 -5.87 -2.49
N MET A 90 19.99 -5.52 -3.72
CA MET A 90 19.93 -6.39 -4.89
C MET A 90 21.37 -6.80 -5.28
N PRO A 91 21.80 -8.04 -5.03
CA PRO A 91 23.18 -8.46 -5.27
C PRO A 91 23.60 -8.45 -6.75
N SER A 92 22.69 -8.73 -7.65
CA SER A 92 22.92 -8.69 -9.10
C SER A 92 21.82 -7.90 -9.81
N TYR A 93 22.13 -7.31 -10.98
CA TYR A 93 21.17 -6.55 -11.76
C TYR A 93 20.11 -7.46 -12.38
N HIS A 94 18.84 -7.17 -12.08
CA HIS A 94 17.69 -7.91 -12.59
C HIS A 94 16.47 -6.99 -12.68
N TRP A 95 15.23 -7.55 -12.73
CA TRP A 95 13.99 -6.78 -12.64
C TRP A 95 14.01 -5.81 -11.45
N LEU A 96 13.47 -4.62 -11.62
CA LEU A 96 13.54 -3.49 -10.68
C LEU A 96 14.94 -2.86 -10.52
N GLY A 97 15.89 -3.23 -11.39
CA GLY A 97 17.23 -2.67 -11.38
C GLY A 97 17.27 -1.16 -11.68
N TYR A 98 16.32 -0.66 -12.46
CA TYR A 98 16.19 0.79 -12.71
C TYR A 98 15.78 1.54 -11.43
N ASP A 99 14.85 0.98 -10.65
CA ASP A 99 14.46 1.54 -9.34
C ASP A 99 15.65 1.46 -8.38
N TYR A 100 16.29 0.30 -8.28
CA TYR A 100 17.49 0.11 -7.46
C TYR A 100 18.62 1.09 -7.78
N ASN A 101 18.79 1.43 -9.05
CA ASN A 101 19.81 2.38 -9.50
C ASN A 101 19.37 3.84 -9.42
N PHE A 102 18.17 4.13 -8.88
CA PHE A 102 17.58 5.46 -8.85
C PHE A 102 17.39 6.11 -10.23
N THR A 103 17.23 5.32 -11.27
CA THR A 103 17.07 5.82 -12.66
C THR A 103 15.64 5.76 -13.14
N ALA A 104 14.79 4.92 -12.55
CA ALA A 104 13.38 4.78 -12.96
C ALA A 104 12.61 6.10 -12.84
N GLY A 105 12.76 6.79 -11.71
CA GLY A 105 12.08 8.06 -11.47
C GLY A 105 12.58 9.22 -12.34
N LEU A 106 13.79 9.14 -12.90
CA LEU A 106 14.37 10.19 -13.73
C LEU A 106 13.87 10.19 -15.18
N SER A 107 13.27 9.10 -15.63
CA SER A 107 12.78 8.96 -17.00
C SER A 107 11.26 9.06 -17.03
N SER A 108 10.75 10.11 -17.69
CA SER A 108 9.30 10.32 -17.86
C SER A 108 8.65 9.33 -18.82
N ASP A 109 9.44 8.70 -19.70
CA ASP A 109 9.01 7.67 -20.65
C ASP A 109 9.14 6.24 -20.08
N TYR A 110 9.65 6.08 -18.86
CA TYR A 110 9.83 4.76 -18.30
C TYR A 110 8.48 4.14 -17.89
N TYR A 111 8.22 2.94 -18.40
CA TYR A 111 6.97 2.22 -18.21
C TYR A 111 6.50 2.11 -16.75
N SER A 112 7.41 1.83 -15.83
CA SER A 112 7.08 1.73 -14.40
C SER A 112 6.59 3.04 -13.80
N ASN A 113 7.14 4.17 -14.27
CA ASN A 113 6.70 5.49 -13.83
C ASN A 113 5.26 5.77 -14.29
N SER A 114 4.98 5.49 -15.57
CA SER A 114 3.61 5.62 -16.12
C SER A 114 2.62 4.70 -15.42
N TYR A 115 3.03 3.47 -15.06
CA TYR A 115 2.18 2.56 -14.30
C TYR A 115 1.79 3.12 -12.93
N VAL A 116 2.76 3.59 -12.15
CA VAL A 116 2.49 4.12 -10.78
C VAL A 116 1.49 5.28 -10.83
N TRP A 117 1.69 6.22 -11.76
CA TRP A 117 0.79 7.35 -11.97
C TRP A 117 -0.61 6.90 -12.36
N SER A 118 -0.71 6.12 -13.42
CA SER A 118 -1.98 5.67 -13.97
C SER A 118 -2.75 4.78 -13.01
N PHE A 119 -2.07 3.88 -12.30
CA PHE A 119 -2.68 3.03 -11.28
C PHE A 119 -3.32 3.87 -10.18
N LEU A 120 -2.58 4.78 -9.56
CA LEU A 120 -3.07 5.57 -8.43
C LEU A 120 -4.23 6.50 -8.85
N TYR A 121 -4.12 7.14 -10.02
CA TYR A 121 -5.21 7.98 -10.53
C TYR A 121 -6.45 7.20 -10.98
N SER A 122 -6.29 5.99 -11.49
CA SER A 122 -7.43 5.13 -11.83
C SER A 122 -8.23 4.74 -10.57
N GLN A 123 -7.55 4.43 -9.46
CA GLN A 123 -8.20 4.16 -8.19
C GLN A 123 -8.95 5.41 -7.66
N ILE A 124 -8.32 6.58 -7.72
CA ILE A 124 -8.96 7.86 -7.34
C ILE A 124 -10.21 8.13 -8.20
N SER A 125 -10.12 7.88 -9.50
CA SER A 125 -11.26 8.05 -10.42
C SER A 125 -12.42 7.11 -10.08
N SER A 126 -12.13 5.84 -9.78
CA SER A 126 -13.12 4.85 -9.35
C SER A 126 -13.80 5.28 -8.05
N ILE A 127 -13.02 5.71 -7.05
CA ILE A 127 -13.55 6.21 -5.76
C ILE A 127 -14.44 7.44 -5.97
N ASN A 128 -14.01 8.41 -6.79
CA ASN A 128 -14.81 9.58 -7.09
C ASN A 128 -16.13 9.22 -7.78
N THR A 129 -16.12 8.21 -8.64
CA THR A 129 -17.33 7.71 -9.30
C THR A 129 -18.30 7.10 -8.30
N ILE A 130 -17.81 6.29 -7.38
CA ILE A 130 -18.63 5.69 -6.30
C ILE A 130 -19.16 6.78 -5.38
N LEU A 131 -18.31 7.73 -4.95
CA LEU A 131 -18.74 8.86 -4.11
C LEU A 131 -19.84 9.68 -4.78
N LYS A 132 -19.69 10.01 -6.07
CA LYS A 132 -20.72 10.76 -6.81
C LYS A 132 -22.02 9.96 -6.97
N LYS A 133 -21.92 8.66 -7.18
CA LYS A 133 -23.09 7.77 -7.40
C LYS A 133 -23.91 7.56 -6.13
N TYR A 134 -23.26 7.37 -4.99
CA TYR A 134 -23.92 6.99 -3.75
C TYR A 134 -24.03 8.12 -2.72
N PHE A 135 -23.16 9.13 -2.82
CA PHE A 135 -23.11 10.27 -1.89
C PHE A 135 -23.01 11.61 -2.63
N PRO A 136 -23.93 11.90 -3.59
CA PRO A 136 -23.84 13.12 -4.41
C PRO A 136 -23.89 14.42 -3.59
N ASN A 137 -24.54 14.39 -2.44
CA ASN A 137 -24.68 15.51 -1.50
C ASN A 137 -23.80 15.35 -0.24
N GLY A 138 -22.84 14.40 -0.26
CA GLY A 138 -22.05 14.04 0.91
C GLY A 138 -22.87 13.30 1.97
N VAL A 139 -22.44 13.44 3.24
CA VAL A 139 -23.07 12.85 4.41
C VAL A 139 -23.41 13.93 5.43
N ASN A 140 -24.40 13.67 6.28
CA ASN A 140 -24.80 14.55 7.37
C ASN A 140 -24.99 13.75 8.69
N THR A 141 -25.48 14.41 9.74
CA THR A 141 -25.67 13.77 11.05
C THR A 141 -26.73 12.67 11.07
N SER A 142 -27.69 12.68 10.13
CA SER A 142 -28.73 11.65 10.00
C SER A 142 -28.34 10.48 9.09
N THR A 143 -27.17 10.52 8.46
CA THR A 143 -26.68 9.40 7.64
C THR A 143 -26.50 8.17 8.51
N ASP A 144 -27.03 7.03 8.06
CA ASP A 144 -26.91 5.75 8.75
C ASP A 144 -25.44 5.34 8.97
N GLN A 145 -25.17 4.61 10.05
CA GLN A 145 -23.81 4.20 10.41
C GLN A 145 -23.16 3.32 9.33
N LYS A 146 -23.90 2.38 8.72
CA LYS A 146 -23.35 1.50 7.67
C LYS A 146 -23.01 2.29 6.41
N GLU A 147 -23.85 3.24 6.04
CA GLU A 147 -23.56 4.16 4.92
C GLU A 147 -22.35 5.03 5.22
N PHE A 148 -22.28 5.59 6.45
CA PHE A 148 -21.14 6.41 6.85
C PHE A 148 -19.83 5.61 6.85
N GLN A 149 -19.86 4.36 7.30
CA GLN A 149 -18.72 3.46 7.25
C GLN A 149 -18.15 3.38 5.82
N LYS A 150 -19.01 3.17 4.82
CA LYS A 150 -18.61 3.07 3.40
C LYS A 150 -18.14 4.40 2.82
N TYR A 151 -18.78 5.51 3.22
CA TYR A 151 -18.30 6.83 2.86
C TYR A 151 -16.89 7.10 3.41
N ALA A 152 -16.66 6.78 4.68
CA ALA A 152 -15.38 6.99 5.35
C ALA A 152 -14.27 6.09 4.77
N GLU A 153 -14.60 4.86 4.42
CA GLU A 153 -13.72 3.94 3.72
C GLU A 153 -13.25 4.49 2.36
N LEU A 154 -14.17 4.97 1.54
CA LEU A 154 -13.88 5.60 0.24
C LEU A 154 -12.99 6.84 0.39
N LYS A 155 -13.31 7.71 1.36
CA LYS A 155 -12.51 8.92 1.65
C LYS A 155 -11.09 8.54 2.09
N SER A 156 -10.96 7.54 2.95
CA SER A 156 -9.67 7.06 3.46
C SER A 156 -8.81 6.44 2.35
N LEU A 157 -9.39 5.64 1.47
CA LEU A 157 -8.70 5.09 0.29
C LEU A 157 -8.19 6.22 -0.63
N ARG A 158 -9.00 7.25 -0.90
CA ARG A 158 -8.57 8.37 -1.73
C ARG A 158 -7.40 9.13 -1.11
N ALA A 159 -7.44 9.34 0.20
CA ALA A 159 -6.35 9.96 0.94
C ALA A 159 -5.06 9.12 0.87
N ILE A 160 -5.15 7.79 0.97
CA ILE A 160 -4.00 6.87 0.83
C ILE A 160 -3.38 7.03 -0.56
N TYR A 161 -4.16 7.02 -1.63
CA TYR A 161 -3.62 7.14 -2.99
C TYR A 161 -3.01 8.51 -3.25
N TYR A 162 -3.58 9.60 -2.74
CA TYR A 162 -2.95 10.93 -2.80
C TYR A 162 -1.67 11.01 -1.96
N PHE A 163 -1.61 10.32 -0.82
CA PHE A 163 -0.38 10.22 -0.02
C PHE A 163 0.76 9.57 -0.83
N TYR A 164 0.48 8.47 -1.54
CA TYR A 164 1.47 7.86 -2.44
C TYR A 164 1.86 8.83 -3.55
N LEU A 165 0.91 9.40 -4.27
CA LEU A 165 1.16 10.29 -5.39
C LEU A 165 2.07 11.47 -5.01
N VAL A 166 1.71 12.23 -3.99
CA VAL A 166 2.45 13.45 -3.63
C VAL A 166 3.87 13.12 -3.16
N ASN A 167 4.05 12.02 -2.42
CA ASN A 167 5.36 11.64 -1.90
C ASN A 167 6.27 10.97 -2.96
N ILE A 168 5.72 10.39 -4.01
CA ILE A 168 6.48 9.80 -5.11
C ILE A 168 6.88 10.88 -6.12
N TYR A 169 5.93 11.73 -6.52
CA TYR A 169 6.12 12.72 -7.59
C TYR A 169 6.55 14.10 -7.11
N GLN A 170 6.86 14.24 -5.81
CA GLN A 170 7.44 15.47 -5.26
C GLN A 170 8.40 15.13 -4.09
N ALA A 171 9.17 16.12 -3.66
CA ALA A 171 10.02 16.06 -2.46
C ALA A 171 9.15 15.84 -1.20
N THR A 172 9.82 15.61 -0.04
CA THR A 172 9.13 15.55 1.25
C THR A 172 8.38 16.87 1.51
N TYR A 173 7.29 16.78 2.29
CA TYR A 173 6.43 17.95 2.58
C TYR A 173 7.20 19.14 3.14
N LYS A 174 7.98 18.95 4.21
CA LYS A 174 8.60 20.03 4.98
C LYS A 174 9.64 20.80 4.16
N GLY A 175 9.38 22.08 3.95
CA GLY A 175 10.19 22.98 3.13
C GLY A 175 9.83 22.98 1.64
N ASN A 176 8.79 22.23 1.23
CA ASN A 176 8.33 22.13 -0.15
C ASN A 176 6.82 22.41 -0.29
N GLU A 177 6.20 23.00 0.71
CA GLU A 177 4.74 23.19 0.84
C GLU A 177 4.16 23.91 -0.39
N ASN A 178 4.88 24.90 -0.93
CA ASN A 178 4.44 25.69 -2.07
C ASN A 178 4.88 25.14 -3.43
N ASN A 179 5.65 24.05 -3.45
CA ASN A 179 6.08 23.43 -4.71
C ASN A 179 4.88 22.74 -5.40
N PRO A 180 4.93 22.61 -6.74
CA PRO A 180 3.90 21.86 -7.47
C PRO A 180 3.84 20.40 -6.99
N GLY A 181 2.73 20.02 -6.39
CA GLY A 181 2.43 18.64 -5.96
C GLY A 181 1.90 17.80 -7.13
N VAL A 182 0.64 17.40 -7.04
CA VAL A 182 -0.06 16.60 -8.07
C VAL A 182 -1.46 17.18 -8.32
N PRO A 183 -2.10 16.95 -9.47
CA PRO A 183 -3.47 17.37 -9.71
C PRO A 183 -4.46 16.78 -8.71
N LEU A 184 -5.34 17.61 -8.16
CA LEU A 184 -6.45 17.17 -7.31
C LEU A 184 -7.69 16.91 -8.15
N LEU A 185 -8.08 15.65 -8.29
CA LEU A 185 -9.30 15.19 -8.94
C LEU A 185 -10.27 14.71 -7.85
N LEU A 186 -11.30 15.49 -7.55
CA LEU A 186 -12.22 15.23 -6.44
C LEU A 186 -13.60 14.75 -6.89
N VAL A 187 -13.83 14.82 -8.19
CA VAL A 187 -15.05 14.35 -8.85
C VAL A 187 -14.70 13.66 -10.15
N PRO A 188 -15.55 12.76 -10.66
CA PRO A 188 -15.36 12.20 -11.99
C PRO A 188 -15.31 13.30 -13.05
N THR A 189 -14.25 13.36 -13.82
CA THR A 189 -14.04 14.41 -14.82
C THR A 189 -13.10 13.96 -15.92
N THR A 190 -13.28 14.52 -17.12
CA THR A 190 -12.33 14.44 -18.24
C THR A 190 -11.53 15.73 -18.40
N GLU A 191 -11.80 16.73 -17.57
CA GLU A 191 -11.06 17.99 -17.59
C GLU A 191 -9.62 17.79 -17.15
N LYS A 192 -8.74 18.60 -17.68
CA LYS A 192 -7.31 18.62 -17.33
C LYS A 192 -7.04 19.70 -16.30
N PHE A 193 -6.31 19.34 -15.27
CA PHE A 193 -5.95 20.21 -14.16
C PHE A 193 -4.43 20.43 -14.10
N ALA A 194 -4.04 21.60 -13.66
CA ALA A 194 -2.67 21.85 -13.27
C ALA A 194 -2.36 21.13 -11.94
N ARG A 195 -1.09 21.03 -11.61
CA ARG A 195 -0.66 20.52 -10.31
C ARG A 195 -1.10 21.49 -9.21
N SER A 196 -1.75 20.96 -8.19
CA SER A 196 -1.97 21.67 -6.93
C SER A 196 -0.63 21.74 -6.17
N THR A 197 -0.50 22.67 -5.25
CA THR A 197 0.68 22.72 -4.37
C THR A 197 0.75 21.49 -3.46
N VAL A 198 1.92 21.17 -2.94
CA VAL A 198 2.09 20.10 -1.94
C VAL A 198 1.17 20.33 -0.75
N GLU A 199 1.08 21.60 -0.27
CA GLU A 199 0.18 21.95 0.84
C GLU A 199 -1.28 21.64 0.50
N GLU A 200 -1.78 22.06 -0.67
CA GLU A 200 -3.18 21.80 -1.07
C GLU A 200 -3.46 20.29 -1.14
N VAL A 201 -2.51 19.48 -1.64
CA VAL A 201 -2.68 18.02 -1.67
C VAL A 201 -2.72 17.45 -0.25
N TYR A 202 -1.84 17.89 0.65
CA TYR A 202 -1.87 17.44 2.05
C TYR A 202 -3.13 17.90 2.79
N GLN A 203 -3.63 19.12 2.53
CA GLN A 203 -4.91 19.57 3.09
C GLN A 203 -6.06 18.68 2.62
N GLN A 204 -6.05 18.25 1.36
CA GLN A 204 -7.05 17.29 0.87
C GLN A 204 -6.91 15.92 1.53
N ILE A 205 -5.68 15.40 1.70
CA ILE A 205 -5.42 14.16 2.42
C ILE A 205 -5.97 14.23 3.85
N LEU A 206 -5.68 15.30 4.58
CA LEU A 206 -6.16 15.49 5.95
C LEU A 206 -7.68 15.67 6.00
N SER A 207 -8.26 16.38 5.04
CA SER A 207 -9.72 16.53 4.90
C SER A 207 -10.41 15.18 4.65
N ASP A 208 -9.83 14.33 3.81
CA ASP A 208 -10.39 13.01 3.55
C ASP A 208 -10.25 12.08 4.78
N PHE A 209 -9.15 12.15 5.51
CA PHE A 209 -8.97 11.40 6.77
C PHE A 209 -9.76 11.96 7.96
N SER A 210 -10.33 13.18 7.88
CA SER A 210 -11.10 13.75 9.01
C SER A 210 -12.29 12.87 9.44
N VAL A 211 -12.70 11.93 8.59
CA VAL A 211 -13.71 10.90 8.92
C VAL A 211 -13.36 10.05 10.15
N VAL A 212 -12.08 9.96 10.55
CA VAL A 212 -11.66 9.21 11.75
C VAL A 212 -12.18 9.82 13.05
N ASP A 213 -12.53 11.10 13.04
CA ASP A 213 -13.05 11.79 14.22
C ASP A 213 -14.55 11.53 14.42
N ASP A 214 -15.25 10.98 13.43
CA ASP A 214 -16.66 10.60 13.56
C ASP A 214 -16.79 9.21 14.22
N ALA A 215 -17.68 9.15 15.21
CA ALA A 215 -17.94 7.93 15.97
C ALA A 215 -18.59 6.81 15.12
N ARG A 216 -19.20 7.14 13.99
CA ARG A 216 -19.80 6.15 13.07
C ARG A 216 -18.76 5.39 12.25
N PHE A 217 -17.57 5.94 12.09
CA PHE A 217 -16.46 5.20 11.48
C PHE A 217 -15.85 4.28 12.53
N GLN A 218 -15.95 2.99 12.31
CA GLN A 218 -15.58 1.96 13.27
C GLN A 218 -14.37 1.14 12.79
N ILE A 219 -13.68 0.53 13.75
CA ILE A 219 -12.73 -0.55 13.51
C ILE A 219 -13.53 -1.83 13.26
N THR A 220 -13.21 -2.55 12.21
CA THR A 220 -13.87 -3.79 11.82
C THR A 220 -12.99 -5.02 12.11
N THR A 221 -13.53 -6.21 11.89
CA THR A 221 -12.74 -7.45 11.95
C THR A 221 -12.14 -7.83 10.59
N SER A 222 -12.63 -7.21 9.52
CA SER A 222 -12.09 -7.40 8.17
C SER A 222 -10.74 -6.71 8.05
N LYS A 223 -9.75 -7.43 7.54
CA LYS A 223 -8.45 -6.87 7.22
C LYS A 223 -8.30 -6.56 5.73
N HIS A 224 -9.31 -6.87 4.94
CA HIS A 224 -9.38 -6.49 3.53
C HIS A 224 -9.80 -5.04 3.35
N ASP A 225 -10.58 -4.50 4.28
CA ASP A 225 -11.22 -3.20 4.17
C ASP A 225 -10.35 -2.11 4.81
N VAL A 226 -10.40 -0.90 4.27
CA VAL A 226 -9.80 0.28 4.90
C VAL A 226 -10.78 0.82 5.94
N ASP A 227 -10.66 0.36 7.15
CA ASP A 227 -11.44 0.80 8.30
C ASP A 227 -10.77 1.96 9.07
N LYS A 228 -11.34 2.30 10.21
CA LYS A 228 -10.83 3.40 11.05
C LYS A 228 -9.38 3.19 11.48
N VAL A 229 -8.95 1.97 11.78
CA VAL A 229 -7.57 1.73 12.23
C VAL A 229 -6.55 1.92 11.11
N VAL A 230 -6.89 1.52 9.90
CA VAL A 230 -6.06 1.75 8.70
C VAL A 230 -5.97 3.25 8.40
N ALA A 231 -7.11 3.95 8.45
CA ALA A 231 -7.16 5.40 8.25
C ALA A 231 -6.30 6.15 9.29
N LEU A 232 -6.37 5.76 10.58
CA LEU A 232 -5.52 6.32 11.64
C LEU A 232 -4.03 6.09 11.39
N ALA A 233 -3.66 4.91 10.89
CA ALA A 233 -2.27 4.59 10.60
C ALA A 233 -1.71 5.49 9.46
N TYR A 234 -2.43 5.62 8.35
CA TYR A 234 -2.00 6.49 7.25
C TYR A 234 -2.11 7.99 7.59
N LEU A 235 -3.08 8.39 8.39
CA LEU A 235 -3.15 9.76 8.92
C LEU A 235 -1.92 10.08 9.78
N SER A 236 -1.47 9.13 10.60
CA SER A 236 -0.23 9.26 11.37
C SER A 236 0.99 9.41 10.46
N LYS A 237 1.06 8.64 9.35
CA LYS A 237 2.11 8.79 8.33
C LYS A 237 2.05 10.17 7.65
N ALA A 238 0.87 10.68 7.34
CA ALA A 238 0.70 12.00 6.74
C ALA A 238 1.18 13.11 7.68
N TYR A 239 0.83 13.05 8.95
CA TYR A 239 1.34 14.00 9.95
C TYR A 239 2.85 13.86 10.20
N ALA A 240 3.41 12.64 10.12
CA ALA A 240 4.86 12.45 10.23
C ALA A 240 5.63 13.12 9.08
N GLN A 241 5.10 13.11 7.85
CA GLN A 241 5.67 13.87 6.72
C GLN A 241 5.64 15.39 6.96
N ARG A 242 4.64 15.86 7.69
CA ARG A 242 4.48 17.27 8.07
C ARG A 242 5.29 17.66 9.31
N GLU A 243 5.93 16.70 9.98
CA GLU A 243 6.61 16.87 11.28
C GLU A 243 5.67 17.40 12.39
N GLU A 244 4.37 17.13 12.29
CA GLU A 244 3.36 17.51 13.30
C GLU A 244 3.26 16.44 14.40
N TRP A 245 4.31 16.32 15.20
CA TRP A 245 4.54 15.20 16.14
C TRP A 245 3.43 15.03 17.19
N SER A 246 2.82 16.13 17.66
CA SER A 246 1.68 16.04 18.57
C SER A 246 0.47 15.33 17.93
N ARG A 247 0.25 15.53 16.63
CA ARG A 247 -0.80 14.83 15.87
C ARG A 247 -0.42 13.38 15.60
N VAL A 248 0.83 13.12 15.26
CA VAL A 248 1.34 11.73 15.13
C VAL A 248 1.09 10.98 16.44
N LYS A 249 1.51 11.55 17.57
CA LYS A 249 1.29 10.96 18.90
C LYS A 249 -0.20 10.70 19.15
N GLN A 250 -1.05 11.67 18.87
CA GLN A 250 -2.50 11.56 19.10
C GLN A 250 -3.12 10.36 18.37
N TYR A 251 -2.92 10.27 17.06
CA TYR A 251 -3.59 9.27 16.24
C TYR A 251 -2.92 7.88 16.31
N ALA A 252 -1.59 7.82 16.34
CA ALA A 252 -0.89 6.56 16.50
C ALA A 252 -1.16 5.93 17.88
N LYS A 253 -1.32 6.74 18.95
CA LYS A 253 -1.68 6.25 20.29
C LYS A 253 -3.01 5.50 20.29
N MET A 254 -4.00 5.93 19.51
CA MET A 254 -5.29 5.22 19.41
C MET A 254 -5.13 3.78 18.92
N ILE A 255 -4.13 3.53 18.05
CA ILE A 255 -3.79 2.19 17.56
C ILE A 255 -2.97 1.41 18.60
N VAL A 256 -2.00 2.08 19.22
CA VAL A 256 -1.12 1.46 20.23
C VAL A 256 -1.94 0.96 21.43
N ASP A 257 -2.89 1.77 21.90
CA ASP A 257 -3.75 1.45 23.06
C ASP A 257 -4.88 0.46 22.71
N ASN A 258 -5.10 0.13 21.45
CA ASN A 258 -6.11 -0.86 21.07
C ASN A 258 -5.61 -2.27 21.40
N GLY A 259 -6.17 -2.83 22.48
CA GLY A 259 -5.80 -4.15 22.99
C GLY A 259 -6.24 -5.34 22.14
N SER A 260 -7.18 -5.15 21.19
CA SER A 260 -7.59 -6.22 20.26
C SER A 260 -6.63 -6.40 19.09
N ILE A 261 -5.71 -5.46 18.87
CA ILE A 261 -4.66 -5.53 17.86
C ILE A 261 -3.33 -5.65 18.60
N THR A 262 -2.58 -6.70 18.39
CA THR A 262 -1.30 -6.94 19.07
C THR A 262 -0.11 -6.70 18.14
N LEU A 263 1.06 -6.49 18.70
CA LEU A 263 2.30 -6.58 17.92
C LEU A 263 2.55 -8.05 17.55
N THR A 264 3.19 -8.28 16.41
CA THR A 264 3.62 -9.62 15.98
C THR A 264 4.49 -10.24 17.09
N SER A 265 4.13 -11.41 17.55
CA SER A 265 4.90 -12.14 18.57
C SER A 265 6.24 -12.64 18.01
N ALA A 266 7.19 -12.93 18.90
CA ALA A 266 8.46 -13.55 18.50
C ALA A 266 8.27 -14.91 17.79
N ALA A 267 7.23 -15.66 18.15
CA ALA A 267 6.89 -16.93 17.51
C ALA A 267 6.39 -16.72 16.08
N GLU A 268 5.53 -15.75 15.85
CA GLU A 268 5.08 -15.38 14.48
C GLU A 268 6.24 -14.85 13.63
N VAL A 269 7.12 -14.02 14.19
CA VAL A 269 8.33 -13.56 13.48
C VAL A 269 9.22 -14.75 13.09
N ALA A 270 9.38 -15.72 14.00
CA ALA A 270 10.19 -16.91 13.73
C ALA A 270 9.58 -17.87 12.71
N SER A 271 8.24 -17.95 12.65
CA SER A 271 7.53 -18.78 11.66
C SER A 271 7.72 -18.29 10.23
N LYS A 272 7.93 -16.99 10.06
CA LYS A 272 8.03 -16.31 8.74
C LYS A 272 6.75 -16.47 7.91
N ASP A 273 5.66 -16.83 8.55
CA ASP A 273 4.37 -17.07 7.93
C ASP A 273 3.59 -15.75 7.84
N TRP A 274 3.51 -15.20 6.63
CA TRP A 274 2.80 -13.97 6.35
C TRP A 274 1.37 -14.31 5.96
N ASP A 275 0.49 -14.23 6.95
CA ASP A 275 -0.90 -14.63 6.84
C ASP A 275 -1.82 -13.53 7.36
N ILE A 276 -2.91 -13.26 6.64
CA ILE A 276 -3.89 -12.22 6.99
C ILE A 276 -4.56 -12.45 8.34
N SER A 277 -4.51 -13.66 8.90
CA SER A 277 -5.02 -13.96 10.24
C SER A 277 -4.19 -13.37 11.37
N SER A 278 -2.93 -12.95 11.10
CA SER A 278 -2.06 -12.33 12.11
C SER A 278 -2.74 -11.15 12.80
N SER A 279 -2.73 -11.13 14.13
CA SER A 279 -3.40 -10.09 14.93
C SER A 279 -2.75 -8.70 14.80
N SER A 280 -1.53 -8.63 14.25
CA SER A 280 -0.83 -7.36 14.03
C SER A 280 -1.24 -6.65 12.74
N TRP A 281 -1.79 -7.37 11.77
CA TRP A 281 -2.15 -6.78 10.49
C TRP A 281 -3.36 -5.87 10.62
N LEU A 282 -3.24 -4.67 10.07
CA LEU A 282 -4.30 -3.68 9.99
C LEU A 282 -4.99 -3.76 8.63
N TRP A 283 -4.21 -3.93 7.56
CA TRP A 283 -4.71 -4.03 6.19
C TRP A 283 -3.86 -4.98 5.38
N GLY A 284 -4.50 -5.85 4.62
CA GLY A 284 -3.86 -6.84 3.78
C GLY A 284 -4.81 -7.43 2.73
N TYR A 285 -4.31 -8.37 1.97
CA TYR A 285 -5.08 -9.08 0.95
C TYR A 285 -4.75 -10.58 0.98
N ASP A 286 -5.78 -11.41 1.05
CA ASP A 286 -5.69 -12.87 1.01
C ASP A 286 -5.42 -13.33 -0.43
N ILE A 287 -4.25 -13.94 -0.64
CA ILE A 287 -3.83 -14.48 -1.93
C ILE A 287 -4.20 -15.95 -1.98
N THR A 288 -5.14 -16.29 -2.84
CA THR A 288 -5.60 -17.65 -3.10
C THR A 288 -4.95 -18.24 -4.36
N ASN A 289 -5.10 -19.54 -4.58
CA ASN A 289 -4.68 -20.19 -5.83
C ASN A 289 -5.31 -19.58 -7.10
N LEU A 290 -6.46 -18.92 -6.95
CA LEU A 290 -7.15 -18.25 -8.07
C LEU A 290 -6.58 -16.84 -8.34
N THR A 291 -6.02 -16.20 -7.33
CA THR A 291 -5.49 -14.84 -7.41
C THR A 291 -3.95 -14.82 -7.43
N SER A 292 -3.30 -15.94 -7.18
CA SER A 292 -1.84 -16.06 -7.23
C SER A 292 -1.33 -15.94 -8.66
N GLY A 293 -0.48 -14.95 -8.87
CA GLY A 293 0.30 -14.84 -10.09
C GLY A 293 1.74 -15.28 -9.85
N THR A 294 2.04 -16.57 -9.87
CA THR A 294 3.33 -17.15 -9.45
C THR A 294 4.56 -16.29 -9.79
N TRP A 295 4.76 -15.95 -11.08
CA TRP A 295 5.83 -15.06 -11.51
C TRP A 295 5.53 -13.57 -11.30
N GLN A 296 4.26 -13.20 -11.23
CA GLN A 296 3.74 -11.83 -11.23
C GLN A 296 3.23 -11.49 -9.84
N SER A 297 4.05 -11.69 -8.82
CA SER A 297 3.65 -11.49 -7.43
C SER A 297 4.78 -10.87 -6.61
N PHE A 298 4.42 -10.27 -5.48
CA PHE A 298 5.38 -9.77 -4.51
C PHE A 298 6.37 -10.86 -4.08
N TYR A 299 5.88 -12.07 -3.80
CA TYR A 299 6.72 -13.16 -3.35
C TYR A 299 7.70 -13.66 -4.41
N SER A 300 7.34 -13.57 -5.69
CA SER A 300 8.28 -13.87 -6.77
C SER A 300 9.55 -13.03 -6.72
N TYR A 301 9.48 -11.81 -6.17
CA TYR A 301 10.61 -10.90 -6.06
C TYR A 301 11.32 -10.91 -4.71
N ILE A 302 10.66 -11.36 -3.64
CA ILE A 302 11.16 -11.18 -2.27
C ILE A 302 11.38 -12.49 -1.53
N ASP A 303 10.68 -13.57 -1.90
CA ASP A 303 10.91 -14.91 -1.33
C ASP A 303 12.09 -15.59 -2.04
N ASN A 304 13.23 -15.54 -1.39
CA ASN A 304 14.46 -16.14 -1.93
C ASN A 304 14.42 -17.67 -1.98
N THR A 305 13.42 -18.30 -1.35
CA THR A 305 13.27 -19.78 -1.33
C THR A 305 12.25 -20.28 -2.35
N LEU A 306 11.54 -19.38 -3.06
CA LEU A 306 10.53 -19.76 -4.02
C LEU A 306 11.17 -20.31 -5.30
N PRO A 307 10.99 -21.60 -5.66
CA PRO A 307 11.74 -22.24 -6.74
C PRO A 307 11.46 -21.70 -8.14
N VAL A 308 10.36 -20.96 -8.29
CA VAL A 308 9.90 -20.40 -9.57
C VAL A 308 9.79 -18.88 -9.52
N GLY A 309 10.41 -18.22 -8.53
CA GLY A 309 10.39 -16.78 -8.36
C GLY A 309 11.56 -16.06 -9.02
N PHE A 310 11.40 -14.76 -9.28
CA PHE A 310 12.52 -13.92 -9.76
C PHE A 310 13.61 -13.74 -8.70
N ALA A 311 13.28 -13.91 -7.41
CA ALA A 311 14.25 -13.82 -6.31
C ALA A 311 15.36 -14.88 -6.41
N GLN A 312 15.10 -16.04 -7.02
CA GLN A 312 16.15 -17.08 -7.22
C GLN A 312 17.32 -16.59 -8.10
N TYR A 313 17.10 -15.63 -8.99
CA TYR A 313 18.15 -15.07 -9.85
C TYR A 313 18.92 -13.92 -9.18
N THR A 314 18.33 -13.30 -8.18
CA THR A 314 18.95 -12.23 -7.41
C THR A 314 18.30 -12.17 -6.02
N PRO A 315 18.76 -13.02 -5.09
CA PRO A 315 18.24 -13.08 -3.74
C PRO A 315 18.33 -11.71 -3.05
N LYS A 316 17.18 -11.21 -2.58
CA LYS A 316 17.17 -9.91 -1.90
C LYS A 316 17.82 -10.04 -0.53
N ALA A 317 18.65 -9.07 -0.19
CA ALA A 317 19.38 -9.06 1.06
C ALA A 317 19.15 -7.78 1.87
N MET A 318 19.37 -7.86 3.16
CA MET A 318 19.46 -6.68 4.02
C MET A 318 20.80 -5.99 3.83
N PHE A 319 20.82 -4.68 3.97
CA PHE A 319 22.05 -3.91 4.02
C PHE A 319 22.93 -4.39 5.20
N SER A 320 24.16 -4.79 4.90
CA SER A 320 25.06 -5.41 5.87
C SER A 320 25.24 -4.59 7.15
N LEU A 321 25.45 -3.27 7.02
CA LEU A 321 25.61 -2.40 8.19
C LEU A 321 24.32 -2.19 9.00
N LEU A 322 23.16 -2.42 8.41
CA LEU A 322 21.89 -2.46 9.14
C LEU A 322 21.72 -3.78 9.88
N TYR A 323 22.07 -4.90 9.24
CA TYR A 323 22.07 -6.23 9.87
C TYR A 323 22.95 -6.27 11.13
N GLU A 324 24.13 -5.65 11.08
CA GLU A 324 25.03 -5.57 12.24
C GLU A 324 24.47 -4.77 13.43
N LYS A 325 23.41 -3.97 13.21
CA LYS A 325 22.70 -3.28 14.29
C LYS A 325 21.66 -4.15 15.00
N ILE A 326 21.34 -5.32 14.46
CA ILE A 326 20.42 -6.26 15.09
C ILE A 326 21.17 -6.99 16.21
N GLY A 327 20.61 -6.96 17.42
CA GLY A 327 21.20 -7.66 18.57
C GLY A 327 21.33 -9.16 18.35
N ASN A 328 22.33 -9.79 18.98
CA ASN A 328 22.59 -11.21 18.76
C ASN A 328 21.45 -12.13 19.26
N ASN A 329 20.67 -11.68 20.25
CA ASN A 329 19.53 -12.41 20.79
C ASN A 329 18.22 -12.07 20.07
N ASP A 330 18.22 -11.03 19.25
CA ASP A 330 17.04 -10.55 18.54
C ASP A 330 16.61 -11.59 17.49
N ILE A 331 15.35 -12.03 17.57
CA ILE A 331 14.81 -13.03 16.64
C ILE A 331 14.86 -12.57 15.17
N ARG A 332 14.82 -11.25 14.90
CA ARG A 332 14.90 -10.70 13.56
C ARG A 332 16.23 -10.96 12.88
N LYS A 333 17.31 -11.19 13.64
CA LYS A 333 18.63 -11.58 13.09
C LYS A 333 18.55 -12.89 12.33
N LYS A 334 17.67 -13.81 12.76
CA LYS A 334 17.41 -15.10 12.10
C LYS A 334 16.53 -15.02 10.84
N LEU A 335 16.06 -13.84 10.49
CA LEU A 335 15.34 -13.59 9.24
C LEU A 335 16.29 -13.34 8.05
N TYR A 336 17.57 -13.41 8.28
CA TYR A 336 18.61 -13.17 7.26
C TYR A 336 19.70 -14.23 7.36
N ILE A 337 20.21 -14.65 6.22
CA ILE A 337 21.30 -15.63 6.16
C ILE A 337 22.53 -15.07 6.87
N ASN A 338 23.11 -15.93 7.68
CA ASN A 338 24.48 -15.92 8.10
C ASN A 338 24.99 -17.33 7.80
N GLN A 339 25.90 -17.47 6.83
CA GLN A 339 26.35 -18.78 6.36
C GLN A 339 26.94 -19.65 7.48
N ALA A 340 27.51 -19.03 8.51
CA ALA A 340 27.99 -19.74 9.68
C ALA A 340 26.87 -20.33 10.56
N LEU A 341 25.67 -19.71 10.56
CA LEU A 341 24.49 -20.14 11.35
C LEU A 341 23.52 -21.00 10.53
N PHE A 342 23.47 -20.81 9.21
CA PHE A 342 22.53 -21.47 8.30
C PHE A 342 23.21 -22.07 7.07
N PRO A 343 24.29 -22.91 7.24
CA PRO A 343 25.08 -23.41 6.12
C PRO A 343 24.26 -24.24 5.13
N ASP A 344 23.33 -25.05 5.61
CA ASP A 344 22.53 -25.94 4.77
C ASP A 344 21.53 -25.13 3.91
N ILE A 345 20.85 -24.15 4.50
CA ILE A 345 19.90 -23.28 3.77
C ILE A 345 20.66 -22.42 2.76
N ALA A 346 21.81 -21.87 3.17
CA ALA A 346 22.64 -21.06 2.27
C ALA A 346 23.12 -21.87 1.06
N ALA A 347 23.51 -23.13 1.27
CA ALA A 347 23.93 -24.02 0.18
C ALA A 347 22.76 -24.49 -0.70
N GLU A 348 21.61 -24.84 -0.09
CA GLU A 348 20.43 -25.31 -0.82
C GLU A 348 19.91 -24.27 -1.83
N TYR A 349 19.92 -22.97 -1.44
CA TYR A 349 19.36 -21.87 -2.26
C TYR A 349 20.43 -20.94 -2.84
N GLU A 350 21.71 -21.30 -2.75
CA GLU A 350 22.84 -20.49 -3.25
C GLU A 350 22.81 -19.04 -2.73
N MET A 351 22.55 -18.88 -1.41
CA MET A 351 22.39 -17.58 -0.78
C MET A 351 23.66 -17.09 -0.08
N ASP A 352 24.02 -15.85 -0.35
CA ASP A 352 25.06 -15.13 0.38
C ASP A 352 24.56 -14.64 1.75
N ASP A 353 25.51 -14.23 2.60
CA ASP A 353 25.21 -13.57 3.87
C ASP A 353 24.28 -12.38 3.65
N TYR A 354 23.41 -12.15 4.63
CA TYR A 354 22.36 -11.11 4.67
C TYR A 354 21.17 -11.37 3.74
N SER A 355 21.16 -12.42 2.91
CA SER A 355 20.00 -12.79 2.10
C SER A 355 18.77 -13.01 2.98
N SER A 356 17.63 -12.47 2.56
CA SER A 356 16.41 -12.47 3.37
C SER A 356 15.72 -13.82 3.40
N LEU A 357 15.34 -14.22 4.61
CA LEU A 357 14.38 -15.30 4.89
C LEU A 357 13.11 -14.73 5.56
N LYS A 358 12.91 -13.40 5.54
CA LYS A 358 11.75 -12.76 6.18
C LYS A 358 10.44 -13.17 5.51
N TYR A 359 10.46 -13.35 4.21
CA TYR A 359 9.29 -13.70 3.40
C TYR A 359 9.50 -15.09 2.81
N VAL A 360 8.89 -16.09 3.43
CA VAL A 360 8.93 -17.47 2.94
C VAL A 360 7.50 -17.96 2.77
N THR A 361 7.13 -18.26 1.54
CA THR A 361 5.82 -18.82 1.24
C THR A 361 5.81 -20.34 1.34
N LYS A 362 4.62 -20.94 1.21
CA LYS A 362 4.44 -22.39 1.13
C LYS A 362 4.91 -23.00 -0.21
N LYS A 363 5.85 -22.33 -0.93
CA LYS A 363 6.41 -22.70 -2.24
C LYS A 363 5.41 -22.62 -3.43
N ASP A 364 4.28 -21.97 -3.25
CA ASP A 364 3.22 -21.83 -4.26
C ASP A 364 2.87 -20.35 -4.57
N ALA A 365 3.61 -19.40 -4.00
CA ALA A 365 3.39 -17.96 -4.11
C ALA A 365 2.00 -17.49 -3.62
N THR A 366 1.37 -18.23 -2.70
CA THR A 366 0.08 -17.88 -2.09
C THR A 366 0.22 -17.20 -0.74
N GLY A 367 1.36 -16.60 -0.42
CA GLY A 367 1.51 -15.77 0.76
C GLY A 367 0.65 -14.50 0.65
N ASP A 368 0.01 -14.11 1.73
CA ASP A 368 -0.87 -12.95 1.76
C ASP A 368 -0.10 -11.63 1.70
N TYR A 369 -0.71 -10.62 1.10
CA TYR A 369 -0.11 -9.29 1.01
C TYR A 369 -0.43 -8.45 2.25
N CYS A 370 0.56 -8.14 3.05
CA CYS A 370 0.46 -7.15 4.12
C CYS A 370 0.71 -5.75 3.55
N PHE A 371 -0.26 -4.85 3.62
CA PHE A 371 -0.08 -3.45 3.24
C PHE A 371 0.37 -2.60 4.42
N ILE A 372 -0.15 -2.86 5.62
CA ILE A 372 0.27 -2.20 6.85
C ILE A 372 -0.08 -3.04 8.07
N ARG A 373 0.82 -3.06 9.06
CA ARG A 373 0.64 -3.74 10.36
C ARG A 373 0.94 -2.80 11.52
N LYS A 374 0.54 -3.18 12.74
CA LYS A 374 0.61 -2.34 13.96
C LYS A 374 2.00 -1.78 14.24
N GLU A 375 3.04 -2.47 13.87
CA GLU A 375 4.43 -2.05 14.09
C GLU A 375 4.78 -0.71 13.41
N ASP A 376 4.18 -0.41 12.25
CA ASP A 376 4.41 0.87 11.57
C ASP A 376 3.88 2.06 12.41
N PRO A 377 2.60 2.18 12.75
CA PRO A 377 2.12 3.26 13.61
C PRO A 377 2.67 3.18 15.05
N TYR A 378 3.01 1.99 15.55
CA TYR A 378 3.66 1.86 16.86
C TYR A 378 5.03 2.56 16.88
N LEU A 379 5.87 2.32 15.89
CA LEU A 379 7.18 2.96 15.80
C LEU A 379 7.08 4.45 15.46
N LEU A 380 6.05 4.88 14.73
CA LEU A 380 5.74 6.31 14.56
C LEU A 380 5.34 6.97 15.88
N TYR A 381 4.58 6.27 16.74
CA TYR A 381 4.26 6.75 18.07
C TYR A 381 5.53 6.96 18.90
N VAL A 382 6.42 5.97 18.91
CA VAL A 382 7.71 6.06 19.62
C VAL A 382 8.55 7.22 19.10
N GLU A 383 8.62 7.39 17.77
CA GLU A 383 9.32 8.52 17.16
C GLU A 383 8.72 9.86 17.60
N ALA A 384 7.40 9.98 17.59
CA ALA A 384 6.72 11.19 18.05
C ALA A 384 7.01 11.52 19.51
N LEU A 385 7.07 10.52 20.40
CA LEU A 385 7.47 10.71 21.80
C LEU A 385 8.91 11.27 21.89
N VAL A 386 9.83 10.73 21.07
CA VAL A 386 11.21 11.24 21.06
C VAL A 386 11.26 12.67 20.58
N GLU A 387 10.56 13.01 19.49
CA GLU A 387 10.56 14.38 18.95
C GLU A 387 9.94 15.39 19.90
N LEU A 388 8.96 14.97 20.70
CA LEU A 388 8.32 15.77 21.75
C LEU A 388 9.11 15.82 23.07
N GLY A 389 10.24 15.09 23.17
CA GLY A 389 11.06 15.06 24.39
C GLY A 389 10.49 14.16 25.51
N GLU A 390 9.49 13.32 25.21
CA GLU A 390 8.86 12.38 26.16
C GLU A 390 9.67 11.08 26.27
N LEU A 391 10.95 11.21 26.62
CA LEU A 391 11.95 10.14 26.47
C LEU A 391 11.69 8.92 27.36
N THR A 392 11.09 9.10 28.54
CA THR A 392 10.80 7.99 29.45
C THR A 392 9.83 7.00 28.82
N GLU A 393 8.73 7.49 28.25
CA GLU A 393 7.74 6.64 27.57
C GLU A 393 8.30 6.07 26.28
N ALA A 394 9.02 6.88 25.49
CA ALA A 394 9.66 6.41 24.25
C ALA A 394 10.61 5.22 24.50
N LYS A 395 11.48 5.32 25.52
CA LYS A 395 12.38 4.23 25.91
C LYS A 395 11.61 3.00 26.38
N ALA A 396 10.57 3.18 27.20
CA ALA A 396 9.75 2.07 27.70
C ALA A 396 9.09 1.31 26.53
N LYS A 397 8.47 2.02 25.60
CA LYS A 397 7.80 1.42 24.41
C LYS A 397 8.80 0.72 23.50
N LEU A 398 9.93 1.36 23.18
CA LEU A 398 10.93 0.73 22.31
C LEU A 398 11.58 -0.49 22.98
N THR A 399 11.86 -0.42 24.26
CA THR A 399 12.37 -1.56 25.04
C THR A 399 11.36 -2.71 25.06
N ASP A 400 10.07 -2.41 25.20
CA ASP A 400 9.00 -3.43 25.17
C ASP A 400 8.99 -4.17 23.83
N LEU A 401 9.02 -3.43 22.71
CA LEU A 401 9.09 -4.05 21.38
C LEU A 401 10.32 -4.96 21.25
N VAL A 402 11.51 -4.45 21.55
CA VAL A 402 12.76 -5.16 21.24
C VAL A 402 13.03 -6.31 22.23
N LYS A 403 12.77 -6.11 23.54
CA LYS A 403 12.97 -7.18 24.55
C LYS A 403 11.88 -8.24 24.52
N ASN A 404 10.62 -7.81 24.53
CA ASN A 404 9.51 -8.74 24.78
C ASN A 404 8.95 -9.35 23.47
N TYR A 405 8.92 -8.57 22.39
CA TYR A 405 8.39 -9.04 21.11
C TYR A 405 9.48 -9.49 20.11
N ARG A 406 10.75 -9.13 20.34
CA ARG A 406 11.88 -9.53 19.48
C ARG A 406 12.93 -10.36 20.22
N ASN A 407 12.70 -10.67 21.51
CA ASN A 407 13.51 -11.54 22.35
C ASN A 407 14.95 -11.05 22.59
N ASP A 408 15.28 -9.77 22.35
CA ASP A 408 16.61 -9.24 22.66
C ASP A 408 16.70 -8.83 24.12
N THR A 409 16.91 -9.80 24.99
CA THR A 409 17.00 -9.57 26.44
C THR A 409 18.18 -8.67 26.84
N ALA A 410 19.19 -8.54 25.98
CA ALA A 410 20.36 -7.70 26.22
C ALA A 410 20.17 -6.23 25.80
N TYR A 411 19.07 -5.92 25.09
CA TYR A 411 18.80 -4.57 24.59
C TYR A 411 18.69 -3.56 25.74
N ASP A 412 19.54 -2.53 25.72
CA ASP A 412 19.55 -1.46 26.73
C ASP A 412 19.78 -0.09 26.09
N ILE A 413 18.78 0.77 26.23
CA ILE A 413 18.78 2.15 25.72
C ILE A 413 18.59 3.18 26.86
N SER A 414 18.75 2.75 28.11
CA SER A 414 18.49 3.57 29.29
C SER A 414 19.33 4.85 29.31
N SER A 415 20.60 4.77 28.87
CA SER A 415 21.55 5.88 28.84
C SER A 415 21.43 6.83 27.66
N LEU A 416 20.65 6.49 26.62
CA LEU A 416 20.58 7.31 25.39
C LEU A 416 19.92 8.67 25.66
N ASN A 417 20.54 9.74 25.14
CA ASN A 417 19.91 11.06 25.08
C ASN A 417 18.92 11.13 23.91
N GLN A 418 18.20 12.25 23.76
CA GLN A 418 17.18 12.42 22.72
C GLN A 418 17.72 12.19 21.30
N ALA A 419 18.88 12.75 20.98
CA ALA A 419 19.46 12.62 19.63
C ALA A 419 19.85 11.16 19.33
N GLN A 420 20.47 10.48 20.30
CA GLN A 420 20.83 9.07 20.18
C GLN A 420 19.58 8.17 20.10
N LEU A 421 18.55 8.46 20.90
CA LEU A 421 17.29 7.72 20.89
C LEU A 421 16.55 7.89 19.55
N ARG A 422 16.60 9.09 18.95
CA ARG A 422 16.06 9.33 17.60
C ARG A 422 16.70 8.39 16.57
N GLU A 423 18.01 8.31 16.54
CA GLU A 423 18.72 7.41 15.61
C GLU A 423 18.43 5.94 15.91
N GLU A 424 18.27 5.59 17.17
CA GLU A 424 17.89 4.22 17.56
C GLU A 424 16.47 3.87 17.08
N VAL A 425 15.49 4.76 17.26
CA VAL A 425 14.11 4.55 16.74
C VAL A 425 14.11 4.39 15.22
N ARG A 426 14.85 5.23 14.51
CA ARG A 426 15.02 5.11 13.03
C ARG A 426 15.66 3.77 12.65
N THR A 427 16.67 3.34 13.39
CA THR A 427 17.32 2.04 13.17
C THR A 427 16.34 0.89 13.39
N GLN A 428 15.62 0.89 14.49
CA GLN A 428 14.64 -0.14 14.80
C GLN A 428 13.48 -0.17 13.80
N ARG A 429 13.05 1.00 13.31
CA ARG A 429 12.02 1.12 12.28
C ARG A 429 12.49 0.54 10.93
N ARG A 430 13.73 0.80 10.52
CA ARG A 430 14.33 0.24 9.29
C ARG A 430 14.48 -1.28 9.37
N ILE A 431 14.88 -1.82 10.53
CA ILE A 431 14.99 -3.27 10.77
C ILE A 431 13.61 -3.92 10.73
N GLU A 432 12.66 -3.36 11.46
CA GLU A 432 11.31 -3.94 11.63
C GLU A 432 10.53 -3.97 10.33
N LEU A 433 10.51 -2.85 9.61
CA LEU A 433 9.70 -2.64 8.41
C LEU A 433 10.48 -2.87 7.11
N TRP A 434 11.56 -3.64 7.15
CA TRP A 434 12.34 -3.97 5.96
C TRP A 434 11.47 -4.61 4.89
N ALA A 435 11.50 -4.04 3.67
CA ALA A 435 10.69 -4.44 2.51
C ALA A 435 9.16 -4.41 2.73
N GLU A 436 8.66 -3.47 3.56
CA GLU A 436 7.23 -3.25 3.82
C GLU A 436 6.70 -1.94 3.22
N GLY A 437 7.47 -1.28 2.33
CA GLY A 437 7.03 -0.06 1.63
C GLY A 437 7.15 1.22 2.45
N SER A 438 7.85 1.20 3.58
CA SER A 438 7.97 2.38 4.45
C SER A 438 9.28 3.15 4.25
N SER A 439 10.35 2.49 3.83
CA SER A 439 11.72 3.03 3.84
C SER A 439 11.87 4.29 2.98
N PHE A 440 11.32 4.31 1.78
CA PHE A 440 11.41 5.47 0.87
C PHE A 440 10.81 6.74 1.49
N PHE A 441 9.62 6.63 2.07
CA PHE A 441 8.93 7.76 2.71
C PHE A 441 9.70 8.24 3.95
N ASP A 442 10.24 7.31 4.73
CA ASP A 442 11.02 7.60 5.92
C ASP A 442 12.36 8.26 5.59
N PHE A 443 13.11 7.75 4.62
CA PHE A 443 14.36 8.34 4.16
C PHE A 443 14.17 9.80 3.70
N LYS A 444 13.11 10.06 2.94
CA LYS A 444 12.80 11.42 2.46
C LYS A 444 12.50 12.37 3.62
N ARG A 445 11.58 12.00 4.54
CA ARG A 445 11.22 12.88 5.67
C ARG A 445 12.35 13.06 6.68
N TRP A 446 13.19 12.05 6.88
CA TRP A 446 14.39 12.16 7.71
C TRP A 446 15.51 12.95 7.05
N ARG A 447 15.36 13.31 5.78
CA ARG A 447 16.41 13.89 4.93
C ARG A 447 17.68 13.04 4.98
N MET A 448 17.50 11.75 4.86
CA MET A 448 18.54 10.74 4.85
C MET A 448 18.85 10.33 3.41
N GLY A 449 20.12 10.40 3.02
CA GLY A 449 20.58 9.90 1.71
C GLY A 449 20.75 8.37 1.71
N ALA A 450 21.02 7.84 0.53
CA ALA A 450 21.41 6.44 0.34
C ALA A 450 22.86 6.35 -0.13
N ASP A 451 23.80 6.29 0.82
CA ASP A 451 25.21 6.09 0.51
C ASP A 451 25.57 4.61 0.53
N ARG A 452 25.65 4.02 -0.66
CA ARG A 452 26.00 2.62 -0.88
C ARG A 452 27.51 2.40 -1.08
N THR A 453 28.31 3.49 -1.06
CA THR A 453 29.77 3.43 -1.27
C THR A 453 30.56 3.15 -0.01
N VAL A 454 29.90 3.18 1.15
CA VAL A 454 30.52 2.97 2.45
C VAL A 454 31.26 1.63 2.53
N THR A 455 32.32 1.59 3.34
CA THR A 455 33.11 0.37 3.57
C THR A 455 32.21 -0.75 4.11
N ASN A 456 32.42 -1.97 3.66
CA ASN A 456 31.64 -3.18 3.99
C ASN A 456 30.17 -3.16 3.53
N SER A 457 29.80 -2.23 2.65
CA SER A 457 28.49 -2.28 2.00
C SER A 457 28.39 -3.50 1.08
N ASN A 458 27.28 -4.25 1.18
CA ASN A 458 26.99 -5.40 0.30
C ASN A 458 26.14 -5.01 -0.94
N HIS A 459 25.94 -3.72 -1.21
CA HIS A 459 25.29 -3.27 -2.44
C HIS A 459 26.14 -3.62 -3.67
N SER A 460 25.52 -4.14 -4.72
CA SER A 460 26.17 -4.38 -6.01
C SER A 460 26.47 -3.08 -6.76
N ASN A 461 25.57 -2.09 -6.67
CA ASN A 461 25.76 -0.77 -7.24
C ASN A 461 26.23 0.24 -6.17
N LYS A 462 27.49 0.67 -6.28
CA LYS A 462 28.15 1.61 -5.35
C LYS A 462 27.86 3.05 -5.74
N ILE A 463 26.66 3.52 -5.44
CA ILE A 463 26.25 4.91 -5.68
C ILE A 463 26.00 5.64 -4.37
N ASN A 464 26.17 6.95 -4.40
CA ASN A 464 25.74 7.85 -3.33
C ASN A 464 24.63 8.76 -3.86
N VAL A 465 23.48 8.70 -3.22
CA VAL A 465 22.32 9.54 -3.50
C VAL A 465 22.06 10.39 -2.26
N PRO A 466 22.52 11.65 -2.26
CA PRO A 466 22.32 12.54 -1.11
C PRO A 466 20.85 12.73 -0.75
N ALA A 467 20.60 13.23 0.45
CA ALA A 467 19.28 13.71 0.82
C ALA A 467 18.84 14.84 -0.13
N ASN A 468 17.56 14.86 -0.47
CA ASN A 468 16.96 15.85 -1.38
C ASN A 468 17.51 15.84 -2.83
N ASP A 469 18.26 14.82 -3.21
CA ASP A 469 18.68 14.63 -4.61
C ASP A 469 17.44 14.45 -5.51
N PRO A 470 17.41 15.05 -6.73
CA PRO A 470 16.28 14.88 -7.64
C PRO A 470 15.93 13.43 -7.97
N ARG A 471 16.86 12.50 -7.82
CA ARG A 471 16.64 11.06 -8.00
C ARG A 471 15.63 10.46 -7.03
N TRP A 472 15.30 11.14 -5.93
CA TRP A 472 14.22 10.74 -5.01
C TRP A 472 12.82 11.13 -5.51
N ILE A 473 12.70 11.80 -6.65
CA ILE A 473 11.44 12.33 -7.17
C ILE A 473 11.20 11.74 -8.55
N TYR A 474 10.05 11.08 -8.74
CA TYR A 474 9.63 10.58 -10.04
C TYR A 474 9.24 11.76 -10.95
N GLN A 475 9.64 11.69 -12.23
CA GLN A 475 9.16 12.60 -13.26
C GLN A 475 7.69 12.35 -13.57
N ILE A 476 6.95 13.40 -13.89
CA ILE A 476 5.58 13.23 -14.40
C ILE A 476 5.66 12.45 -15.73
N PRO A 477 4.85 11.40 -15.91
CA PRO A 477 4.91 10.58 -17.12
C PRO A 477 4.68 11.38 -18.40
N ASP A 478 5.36 10.98 -19.48
CA ASP A 478 5.24 11.64 -20.78
C ASP A 478 3.81 11.66 -21.31
N ASP A 479 3.06 10.58 -21.12
CA ASP A 479 1.64 10.53 -21.51
C ASP A 479 0.82 11.64 -20.84
N GLU A 480 1.05 11.90 -19.56
CA GLU A 480 0.37 12.98 -18.85
C GLU A 480 0.86 14.34 -19.36
N MET A 481 2.16 14.52 -19.58
CA MET A 481 2.72 15.77 -20.09
C MET A 481 2.20 16.12 -21.50
N GLN A 482 2.04 15.12 -22.38
CA GLN A 482 1.53 15.30 -23.73
C GLN A 482 0.03 15.56 -23.78
N ASN A 483 -0.74 14.85 -22.93
CA ASN A 483 -2.19 14.93 -22.93
C ASN A 483 -2.76 16.06 -22.06
N ASN A 484 -1.95 16.69 -21.19
CA ASN A 484 -2.37 17.73 -20.28
C ASN A 484 -1.45 18.97 -20.38
N THR A 485 -1.84 19.92 -21.21
CA THR A 485 -1.06 21.15 -21.47
C THR A 485 -0.91 22.06 -20.24
N LYS A 486 -1.63 21.79 -19.15
CA LYS A 486 -1.50 22.53 -17.87
C LYS A 486 -0.41 21.93 -16.96
N MET A 487 0.14 20.76 -17.34
CA MET A 487 1.18 20.12 -16.55
C MET A 487 2.53 20.81 -16.69
N VAL A 488 3.28 20.80 -15.61
CA VAL A 488 4.66 21.25 -15.54
C VAL A 488 5.51 20.12 -14.96
N GLN A 489 6.62 19.82 -15.61
CA GLN A 489 7.53 18.76 -15.17
C GLN A 489 8.25 19.11 -13.87
N ASN A 490 8.72 18.13 -13.13
CA ASN A 490 9.60 18.33 -12.00
C ASN A 490 10.98 18.88 -12.48
N ASN A 491 11.51 19.84 -11.77
CA ASN A 491 12.88 20.32 -12.00
C ASN A 491 13.86 19.19 -11.66
N ARG A 492 14.89 19.05 -12.50
CA ARG A 492 16.01 18.13 -12.28
C ARG A 492 17.17 18.81 -11.58
#